data_76e064e6a2cf49a7aa2af87fdccfbc76
#
_entry.id   76e064e6a2cf49a7aa2af87fdccfbc76
#
_cell.length_a   1.000
_cell.length_b   1.000
_cell.length_c   1.000
_cell.angle_alpha   90.00
_cell.angle_beta   90.00
_cell.angle_gamma   90.00
#
_symmetry.space_group_name_H-M   'P 1'
#
loop_
_entity.id
_entity.type
_entity.pdbx_description
1 polymer ?
#
loop_
_entity_poly.entity_id
_entity_poly.type
_entity_poly.pdbx_seq_one_letter_code
_entity_poly.pdbx_strand_id
1 'polypeptide(L)'
;MTQPVKGTRPDTLKSIVRADQRSTIGLNTNDLPFMGEDVWNCYEFSWLGDKSCPRAAMLRVVVPCDSEHMVESKSLKLYLNSFAQTRFANEGEIIERLKADVSKICGAPADIFLMNIDRENLSGELVGNCLDDLAVCIETFQPDATLLRPVSYTHLTLPTIYSV
;
A
#
# COMPACT_ATOMS: atom_id res chain seq x y z
N MET A 1 37.78 -0.12 11.31
CA MET A 1 37.44 -0.04 9.88
C MET A 1 35.94 0.17 9.76
N THR A 2 35.50 1.39 9.53
CA THR A 2 34.09 1.73 9.30
C THR A 2 33.74 1.31 7.87
N GLN A 3 32.86 0.35 7.72
CA GLN A 3 32.30 0.01 6.41
C GLN A 3 31.58 1.25 5.83
N PRO A 4 31.67 1.51 4.53
CA PRO A 4 30.96 2.62 3.91
C PRO A 4 29.46 2.41 4.12
N VAL A 5 28.76 3.46 4.59
CA VAL A 5 27.32 3.49 4.70
C VAL A 5 26.75 3.26 3.32
N LYS A 6 26.09 2.14 3.11
CA LYS A 6 25.43 1.84 1.83
C LYS A 6 24.28 2.82 1.63
N GLY A 7 24.24 3.49 0.49
CA GLY A 7 23.12 4.35 0.11
C GLY A 7 21.85 3.54 -0.21
N THR A 8 20.73 4.24 -0.35
CA THR A 8 19.47 3.63 -0.81
C THR A 8 19.64 3.01 -2.22
N ARG A 9 18.84 2.00 -2.51
CA ARG A 9 18.95 1.20 -3.73
C ARG A 9 17.67 1.26 -4.58
N PRO A 10 17.36 2.41 -5.20
CA PRO A 10 16.15 2.57 -6.02
C PRO A 10 16.15 1.65 -7.26
N ASP A 11 17.30 1.20 -7.71
CA ASP A 11 17.48 0.22 -8.79
C ASP A 11 16.85 -1.16 -8.48
N THR A 12 16.54 -1.43 -7.22
CA THR A 12 15.83 -2.65 -6.82
C THR A 12 14.32 -2.59 -7.05
N LEU A 13 13.74 -1.39 -7.16
CA LEU A 13 12.31 -1.22 -7.39
C LEU A 13 11.90 -1.75 -8.76
N LYS A 14 10.79 -2.47 -8.80
CA LYS A 14 10.16 -2.99 -10.01
C LYS A 14 8.73 -2.54 -10.09
N SER A 15 8.29 -2.22 -11.29
CA SER A 15 6.90 -1.91 -11.61
C SER A 15 6.18 -3.13 -12.17
N ILE A 16 4.88 -3.16 -11.94
CA ILE A 16 3.94 -4.08 -12.57
C ILE A 16 2.95 -3.24 -13.37
N VAL A 17 2.79 -3.54 -14.65
CA VAL A 17 1.83 -2.86 -15.53
C VAL A 17 0.41 -3.21 -15.08
N ARG A 18 -0.38 -2.21 -14.69
CA ARG A 18 -1.75 -2.46 -14.20
C ARG A 18 -2.66 -2.97 -15.30
N ALA A 19 -2.50 -2.47 -16.53
CA ALA A 19 -3.31 -2.90 -17.65
C ALA A 19 -3.25 -4.41 -17.87
N ASP A 20 -2.08 -5.02 -17.75
CA ASP A 20 -1.89 -6.46 -17.92
C ASP A 20 -2.65 -7.25 -16.84
N GLN A 21 -2.55 -6.83 -15.59
CA GLN A 21 -3.23 -7.49 -14.47
C GLN A 21 -4.76 -7.32 -14.56
N ARG A 22 -5.23 -6.14 -14.91
CA ARG A 22 -6.66 -5.82 -15.04
C ARG A 22 -7.32 -6.55 -16.20
N SER A 23 -6.61 -6.70 -17.32
CA SER A 23 -7.12 -7.43 -18.48
C SER A 23 -7.44 -8.90 -18.15
N THR A 24 -6.70 -9.52 -17.23
CA THR A 24 -6.94 -10.92 -16.81
C THR A 24 -8.30 -11.12 -16.13
N ILE A 25 -8.85 -10.05 -15.56
CA ILE A 25 -10.17 -10.04 -14.89
C ILE A 25 -11.22 -9.22 -15.67
N GLY A 26 -10.94 -8.90 -16.93
CA GLY A 26 -11.87 -8.23 -17.83
C GLY A 26 -12.07 -6.74 -17.56
N LEU A 27 -11.17 -6.08 -16.82
CA LEU A 27 -11.25 -4.64 -16.55
C LEU A 27 -10.50 -3.83 -17.61
N ASN A 28 -11.16 -2.76 -18.07
CA ASN A 28 -10.55 -1.77 -18.95
C ASN A 28 -9.88 -0.69 -18.12
N THR A 29 -8.57 -0.48 -18.33
CA THR A 29 -7.79 0.53 -17.58
C THR A 29 -8.25 1.96 -17.88
N ASN A 30 -8.82 2.23 -19.06
CA ASN A 30 -9.28 3.56 -19.42
C ASN A 30 -10.70 3.88 -18.92
N ASP A 31 -11.40 2.88 -18.39
CA ASP A 31 -12.77 3.01 -17.89
C ASP A 31 -12.92 2.12 -16.64
N LEU A 32 -12.35 2.56 -15.54
CA LEU A 32 -12.38 1.82 -14.29
C LEU A 32 -13.73 2.01 -13.61
N PRO A 33 -14.41 0.91 -13.18
CA PRO A 33 -15.68 1.00 -12.46
C PRO A 33 -15.50 1.38 -10.98
N PHE A 34 -14.31 1.81 -10.58
CA PHE A 34 -13.97 2.20 -9.21
C PHE A 34 -12.94 3.32 -9.21
N MET A 35 -12.85 4.01 -8.09
CA MET A 35 -11.79 4.94 -7.73
C MET A 35 -11.19 4.53 -6.39
N GLY A 36 -9.99 4.97 -6.09
CA GLY A 36 -9.33 4.68 -4.82
C GLY A 36 -7.81 4.73 -4.91
N GLU A 37 -7.18 4.12 -3.93
CA GLU A 37 -5.74 4.18 -3.72
C GLU A 37 -5.21 2.82 -3.28
N ASP A 38 -3.97 2.51 -3.65
CA ASP A 38 -3.21 1.43 -3.04
C ASP A 38 -2.51 1.97 -1.80
N VAL A 39 -2.77 1.39 -0.66
CA VAL A 39 -2.16 1.77 0.62
C VAL A 39 -1.23 0.65 1.08
N TRP A 40 0.06 0.98 1.21
CA TRP A 40 1.09 0.09 1.72
C TRP A 40 1.48 0.51 3.13
N ASN A 41 1.22 -0.31 4.11
CA ASN A 41 1.65 -0.11 5.50
C ASN A 41 2.89 -0.96 5.78
N CYS A 42 4.01 -0.29 6.06
CA CYS A 42 5.30 -0.91 6.34
C CYS A 42 5.64 -0.66 7.81
N TYR A 43 5.38 -1.65 8.67
CA TYR A 43 5.40 -1.51 10.13
C TYR A 43 6.80 -1.39 10.74
N GLU A 44 7.83 -1.84 10.04
CA GLU A 44 9.20 -1.89 10.55
C GLU A 44 10.18 -1.15 9.64
N PHE A 45 9.81 0.07 9.22
CA PHE A 45 10.72 0.90 8.45
C PHE A 45 11.80 1.50 9.36
N SER A 46 13.07 1.36 8.99
CA SER A 46 14.18 1.83 9.82
C SER A 46 15.29 2.49 8.99
N TRP A 47 16.03 3.39 9.65
CA TRP A 47 17.17 4.11 9.06
C TRP A 47 18.17 4.51 10.14
N LEU A 48 19.30 5.09 9.74
CA LEU A 48 20.24 5.71 10.63
C LEU A 48 20.01 7.23 10.63
N GLY A 49 19.69 7.76 11.79
CA GLY A 49 19.60 9.21 12.00
C GLY A 49 20.98 9.87 12.14
N ASP A 50 20.98 11.13 12.56
CA ASP A 50 22.20 11.84 12.88
C ASP A 50 23.03 11.04 13.92
N LYS A 51 24.35 11.12 13.85
CA LYS A 51 25.27 10.32 14.65
C LYS A 51 25.12 8.79 14.51
N SER A 52 24.48 8.31 13.44
CA SER A 52 24.22 6.88 13.19
C SER A 52 23.38 6.18 14.26
N CYS A 53 22.55 6.91 14.99
CA CYS A 53 21.55 6.31 15.86
C CYS A 53 20.47 5.62 15.05
N PRO A 54 20.15 4.34 15.30
CA PRO A 54 19.02 3.67 14.66
C PRO A 54 17.71 4.37 15.00
N ARG A 55 16.86 4.50 13.99
CA ARG A 55 15.51 5.05 14.07
C ARG A 55 14.55 4.07 13.39
N ALA A 56 13.33 4.00 13.89
CA ALA A 56 12.26 3.21 13.31
C ALA A 56 10.95 3.99 13.32
N ALA A 57 10.13 3.74 12.32
CA ALA A 57 8.79 4.31 12.20
C ALA A 57 7.90 3.33 11.42
N MET A 58 6.59 3.53 11.48
CA MET A 58 5.69 2.98 10.49
C MET A 58 5.72 3.90 9.26
N LEU A 59 5.89 3.31 8.09
CA LEU A 59 5.82 4.00 6.82
C LEU A 59 4.52 3.63 6.11
N ARG A 60 3.78 4.66 5.66
CA ARG A 60 2.64 4.47 4.76
C ARG A 60 2.99 5.08 3.39
N VAL A 61 2.79 4.28 2.36
CA VAL A 61 2.92 4.68 0.96
C VAL A 61 1.54 4.60 0.33
N VAL A 62 1.11 5.68 -0.31
CA VAL A 62 -0.19 5.76 -0.99
C VAL A 62 0.04 6.07 -2.46
N VAL A 63 -0.58 5.29 -3.33
CA VAL A 63 -0.48 5.44 -4.80
C VAL A 63 -1.87 5.40 -5.40
N PRO A 64 -2.26 6.33 -6.28
CA PRO A 64 -3.56 6.32 -6.94
C PRO A 64 -3.81 5.02 -7.71
N CYS A 65 -5.03 4.49 -7.64
CA CYS A 65 -5.39 3.25 -8.33
C CYS A 65 -5.35 3.36 -9.86
N ASP A 66 -5.47 4.58 -10.41
CA ASP A 66 -5.39 4.88 -11.85
C ASP A 66 -3.97 5.11 -12.35
N SER A 67 -2.94 5.00 -11.50
CA SER A 67 -1.55 5.04 -11.93
C SER A 67 -1.28 3.96 -13.00
N GLU A 68 -0.34 4.25 -13.92
CA GLU A 68 0.01 3.32 -14.99
C GLU A 68 0.57 1.99 -14.47
N HIS A 69 1.34 2.09 -13.40
CA HIS A 69 1.99 0.95 -12.76
C HIS A 69 1.70 0.89 -11.27
N MET A 70 1.84 -0.30 -10.72
CA MET A 70 1.95 -0.52 -9.27
C MET A 70 3.36 -0.99 -8.93
N VAL A 71 3.79 -0.74 -7.71
CA VAL A 71 5.09 -1.25 -7.24
C VAL A 71 4.98 -2.74 -6.90
N GLU A 72 5.97 -3.53 -7.28
CA GLU A 72 6.04 -4.94 -6.90
C GLU A 72 6.47 -5.05 -5.42
N SER A 73 5.68 -5.77 -4.61
CA SER A 73 5.80 -5.81 -3.15
C SER A 73 7.17 -6.28 -2.64
N LYS A 74 7.74 -7.31 -3.27
CA LYS A 74 9.05 -7.83 -2.91
C LYS A 74 10.15 -6.82 -3.18
N SER A 75 10.08 -6.14 -4.30
CA SER A 75 11.05 -5.11 -4.68
C SER A 75 10.95 -3.88 -3.78
N LEU A 76 9.74 -3.46 -3.41
CA LEU A 76 9.52 -2.41 -2.42
C LEU A 76 10.16 -2.78 -1.08
N LYS A 77 9.92 -4.00 -0.58
CA LYS A 77 10.54 -4.48 0.66
C LYS A 77 12.07 -4.44 0.59
N LEU A 78 12.68 -4.90 -0.50
CA LEU A 78 14.13 -4.86 -0.68
C LEU A 78 14.67 -3.43 -0.75
N TYR A 79 13.95 -2.53 -1.42
CA TYR A 79 14.29 -1.12 -1.47
C TYR A 79 14.24 -0.48 -0.08
N LEU A 80 13.16 -0.68 0.68
CA LEU A 80 13.02 -0.15 2.03
C LEU A 80 14.09 -0.69 2.99
N ASN A 81 14.46 -1.96 2.87
CA ASN A 81 15.56 -2.53 3.66
C ASN A 81 16.91 -1.84 3.41
N SER A 82 17.11 -1.20 2.25
CA SER A 82 18.35 -0.46 1.98
C SER A 82 18.49 0.82 2.81
N PHE A 83 17.39 1.32 3.37
CA PHE A 83 17.39 2.47 4.28
C PHE A 83 17.98 2.15 5.65
N ALA A 84 17.83 0.91 6.13
CA ALA A 84 18.24 0.50 7.48
C ALA A 84 19.72 0.78 7.80
N GLN A 85 20.59 0.83 6.80
CA GLN A 85 22.00 1.16 6.93
C GLN A 85 22.39 2.49 6.27
N THR A 86 21.41 3.28 5.88
CA THR A 86 21.60 4.59 5.25
C THR A 86 21.34 5.69 6.26
N ARG A 87 22.23 6.69 6.29
CA ARG A 87 22.10 7.85 7.17
C ARG A 87 21.31 8.95 6.49
N PHE A 88 20.39 9.54 7.25
CA PHE A 88 19.63 10.72 6.85
C PHE A 88 19.72 11.79 7.94
N ALA A 89 19.83 13.05 7.54
CA ALA A 89 19.88 14.17 8.47
C ALA A 89 18.54 14.43 9.15
N ASN A 90 17.44 14.19 8.44
CA ASN A 90 16.08 14.36 8.95
C ASN A 90 15.09 13.47 8.18
N GLU A 91 13.86 13.38 8.70
CA GLU A 91 12.78 12.59 8.10
C GLU A 91 12.30 13.15 6.76
N GLY A 92 12.41 14.47 6.55
CA GLY A 92 12.05 15.10 5.28
C GLY A 92 12.85 14.56 4.11
N GLU A 93 14.16 14.34 4.28
CA GLU A 93 14.99 13.74 3.23
C GLU A 93 14.53 12.32 2.86
N ILE A 94 14.05 11.55 3.84
CA ILE A 94 13.52 10.20 3.63
C ILE A 94 12.23 10.29 2.82
N ILE A 95 11.31 11.16 3.24
CA ILE A 95 10.01 11.35 2.58
C ILE A 95 10.21 11.78 1.13
N GLU A 96 11.04 12.79 0.88
CA GLU A 96 11.32 13.28 -0.47
C GLU A 96 11.96 12.20 -1.35
N ARG A 97 12.90 11.44 -0.81
CA ARG A 97 13.53 10.33 -1.53
C ARG A 97 12.52 9.25 -1.91
N LEU A 98 11.73 8.79 -0.94
CA LEU A 98 10.71 7.77 -1.17
C LEU A 98 9.65 8.26 -2.15
N LYS A 99 9.20 9.52 -2.01
CA LYS A 99 8.21 10.13 -2.91
C LYS A 99 8.73 10.17 -4.35
N ALA A 100 9.96 10.62 -4.55
CA ALA A 100 10.56 10.69 -5.88
C ALA A 100 10.71 9.30 -6.53
N ASP A 101 11.25 8.33 -5.79
CA ASP A 101 11.55 7.00 -6.31
C ASP A 101 10.26 6.19 -6.58
N VAL A 102 9.27 6.24 -5.67
CA VAL A 102 7.99 5.54 -5.84
C VAL A 102 7.14 6.18 -6.93
N SER A 103 7.03 7.52 -6.96
CA SER A 103 6.28 8.21 -8.02
C SER A 103 6.84 7.89 -9.40
N LYS A 104 8.15 7.83 -9.53
CA LYS A 104 8.82 7.48 -10.78
C LYS A 104 8.46 6.07 -11.24
N ILE A 105 8.46 5.10 -10.33
CA ILE A 105 8.20 3.69 -10.69
C ILE A 105 6.72 3.43 -10.98
N CYS A 106 5.81 4.17 -10.32
CA CYS A 106 4.37 4.04 -10.52
C CYS A 106 3.83 4.86 -11.70
N GLY A 107 4.60 5.84 -12.19
CA GLY A 107 4.15 6.77 -13.22
C GLY A 107 3.08 7.75 -12.75
N ALA A 108 2.95 7.96 -11.42
CA ALA A 108 1.97 8.83 -10.81
C ALA A 108 2.50 9.37 -9.47
N PRO A 109 1.98 10.51 -8.97
CA PRO A 109 2.34 11.02 -7.66
C PRO A 109 2.05 10.00 -6.56
N ALA A 110 3.03 9.75 -5.71
CA ALA A 110 2.85 8.94 -4.49
C ALA A 110 2.89 9.84 -3.26
N ASP A 111 2.08 9.54 -2.26
CA ASP A 111 2.15 10.19 -0.96
C ASP A 111 2.81 9.29 0.06
N ILE A 112 3.67 9.90 0.89
CA ILE A 112 4.52 9.21 1.85
C ILE A 112 4.29 9.80 3.24
N PHE A 113 3.98 8.93 4.20
CA PHE A 113 3.78 9.31 5.60
C PHE A 113 4.69 8.47 6.50
N LEU A 114 5.46 9.15 7.36
CA LEU A 114 6.17 8.52 8.47
C LEU A 114 5.36 8.75 9.74
N MET A 115 4.97 7.66 10.40
CA MET A 115 4.13 7.68 11.59
C MET A 115 4.89 7.11 12.77
N ASN A 116 4.76 7.75 13.94
CA ASN A 116 5.42 7.27 15.14
C ASN A 116 4.70 6.04 15.69
N ILE A 117 5.43 4.94 15.85
CA ILE A 117 4.90 3.65 16.34
C ILE A 117 4.29 3.81 17.74
N ASP A 118 4.87 4.67 18.59
CA ASP A 118 4.46 4.82 19.98
C ASP A 118 3.23 5.74 20.18
N ARG A 119 2.86 6.51 19.16
CA ARG A 119 1.82 7.54 19.28
C ARG A 119 0.53 7.21 18.53
N GLU A 120 0.60 6.30 17.59
CA GLU A 120 -0.57 5.96 16.79
C GLU A 120 -1.10 4.58 17.18
N ASN A 121 -2.37 4.52 17.48
CA ASN A 121 -3.06 3.24 17.60
C ASN A 121 -3.19 2.66 16.18
N LEU A 122 -2.23 1.81 15.79
CA LEU A 122 -2.12 1.23 14.46
C LEU A 122 -3.11 0.08 14.24
N SER A 123 -3.77 -0.37 15.30
CA SER A 123 -4.84 -1.36 15.25
C SER A 123 -6.19 -0.67 15.44
N GLY A 124 -7.11 -0.93 14.54
CA GLY A 124 -8.50 -0.51 14.63
C GLY A 124 -9.41 -1.72 14.58
N GLU A 125 -10.57 -1.61 15.20
CA GLU A 125 -11.64 -2.60 15.02
C GLU A 125 -12.42 -2.25 13.74
N LEU A 126 -12.70 -3.26 12.93
CA LEU A 126 -13.60 -3.10 11.79
C LEU A 126 -15.03 -2.91 12.31
N VAL A 127 -15.65 -1.82 11.89
CA VAL A 127 -17.06 -1.58 12.22
C VAL A 127 -17.92 -2.46 11.33
N GLY A 128 -18.73 -3.33 11.94
CA GLY A 128 -19.60 -4.23 11.20
C GLY A 128 -19.94 -5.49 11.99
N ASN A 129 -20.65 -6.39 11.35
CA ASN A 129 -20.94 -7.71 11.90
C ASN A 129 -19.82 -8.67 11.52
N CYS A 130 -19.20 -9.34 12.50
CA CYS A 130 -18.28 -10.42 12.25
C CYS A 130 -19.02 -11.61 11.63
N LEU A 131 -18.46 -12.17 10.56
CA LEU A 131 -19.06 -13.31 9.85
C LEU A 131 -18.35 -14.63 10.17
N ASP A 132 -17.31 -14.61 10.99
CA ASP A 132 -16.45 -15.78 11.23
C ASP A 132 -17.18 -16.93 11.94
N ASP A 133 -18.21 -16.59 12.74
CA ASP A 133 -19.02 -17.57 13.48
C ASP A 133 -20.25 -18.08 12.70
N LEU A 134 -20.40 -17.67 11.43
CA LEU A 134 -21.52 -18.15 10.64
C LEU A 134 -21.33 -19.64 10.29
N ALA A 135 -22.36 -20.45 10.61
CA ALA A 135 -22.39 -21.86 10.24
C ALA A 135 -22.72 -22.01 8.75
N VAL A 136 -21.74 -21.74 7.89
CA VAL A 136 -21.85 -21.91 6.43
C VAL A 136 -20.99 -23.07 5.95
N CYS A 137 -21.52 -23.84 5.00
CA CYS A 137 -20.75 -24.85 4.29
C CYS A 137 -20.24 -24.24 2.99
N ILE A 138 -18.91 -24.16 2.83
CA ILE A 138 -18.26 -23.64 1.62
C ILE A 138 -17.93 -24.81 0.71
N GLU A 139 -18.61 -24.91 -0.44
CA GLU A 139 -18.43 -25.97 -1.41
C GLU A 139 -17.74 -25.49 -2.69
N THR A 140 -17.66 -24.17 -2.89
CA THR A 140 -17.10 -23.54 -4.10
C THR A 140 -15.89 -22.69 -3.77
N PHE A 141 -14.77 -22.94 -4.44
CA PHE A 141 -13.50 -22.21 -4.28
C PHE A 141 -13.12 -21.38 -5.52
N GLN A 142 -14.04 -21.29 -6.47
CA GLN A 142 -13.91 -20.43 -7.64
C GLN A 142 -14.91 -19.27 -7.54
N PRO A 143 -14.54 -18.05 -8.00
CA PRO A 143 -15.48 -16.94 -8.06
C PRO A 143 -16.70 -17.32 -8.90
N ASP A 144 -17.90 -17.21 -8.31
CA ASP A 144 -19.17 -17.50 -8.98
C ASP A 144 -20.19 -16.44 -8.62
N ALA A 145 -20.46 -15.53 -9.57
CA ALA A 145 -21.41 -14.44 -9.39
C ALA A 145 -22.85 -14.94 -9.20
N THR A 146 -23.18 -16.18 -9.59
CA THR A 146 -24.52 -16.74 -9.42
C THR A 146 -24.88 -17.03 -7.97
N LEU A 147 -23.87 -17.14 -7.10
CA LEU A 147 -24.04 -17.30 -5.65
C LEU A 147 -24.50 -16.00 -4.98
N LEU A 148 -24.27 -14.86 -5.64
CA LEU A 148 -24.65 -13.56 -5.10
C LEU A 148 -26.13 -13.28 -5.42
N ARG A 149 -26.96 -13.10 -4.39
CA ARG A 149 -28.35 -12.71 -4.54
C ARG A 149 -28.54 -11.29 -4.02
N PRO A 150 -28.92 -10.31 -4.86
CA PRO A 150 -29.24 -8.98 -4.38
C PRO A 150 -30.45 -9.04 -3.45
N VAL A 151 -30.35 -8.38 -2.31
CA VAL A 151 -31.48 -8.17 -1.40
C VAL A 151 -32.16 -6.86 -1.73
N SER A 152 -33.47 -6.77 -1.56
CA SER A 152 -34.29 -5.62 -2.00
C SER A 152 -33.84 -4.28 -1.43
N TYR A 153 -33.24 -4.24 -0.26
CA TYR A 153 -32.75 -3.01 0.37
C TYR A 153 -31.30 -2.62 -0.04
N THR A 154 -30.58 -3.46 -0.80
CA THR A 154 -29.20 -3.17 -1.23
C THR A 154 -29.14 -1.90 -2.07
N HIS A 155 -30.13 -1.67 -2.93
CA HIS A 155 -30.21 -0.46 -3.76
C HIS A 155 -30.60 0.80 -2.97
N LEU A 156 -31.23 0.66 -1.82
CA LEU A 156 -31.62 1.77 -0.95
C LEU A 156 -30.49 2.24 -0.05
N THR A 157 -29.51 1.38 0.23
CA THR A 157 -28.38 1.69 1.11
C THR A 157 -27.19 2.29 0.37
N LEU A 158 -27.02 2.04 -0.92
CA LEU A 158 -25.92 2.57 -1.72
C LEU A 158 -25.81 4.10 -1.68
N PRO A 159 -26.88 4.89 -1.84
CA PRO A 159 -26.79 6.36 -1.74
C PRO A 159 -26.44 6.85 -0.33
N THR A 160 -26.75 6.09 0.69
CA THR A 160 -26.52 6.47 2.10
C THR A 160 -25.05 6.25 2.51
N ILE A 161 -24.35 5.34 1.87
CA ILE A 161 -22.93 5.07 2.13
C ILE A 161 -22.04 6.22 1.66
N TYR A 162 -22.49 6.98 0.65
CA TYR A 162 -21.75 8.14 0.12
C TYR A 162 -22.04 9.46 0.85
N SER A 163 -22.91 9.47 1.83
CA SER A 163 -23.30 10.68 2.58
C SER A 163 -22.77 10.74 4.02
N VAL A 164 -21.80 9.90 4.37
CA VAL A 164 -21.14 9.90 5.69
C VAL A 164 -19.68 10.33 5.57
#